data_34caaeed5f6e4243da70061d65803c8f
#
_entry.id   34caaeed5f6e4243da70061d65803c8f
#
_cell.length_a   1.000
_cell.length_b   1.000
_cell.length_c   1.000
_cell.angle_alpha   90.00
_cell.angle_beta   90.00
_cell.angle_gamma   90.00
#
_symmetry.space_group_name_H-M   'P 1'
#
loop_
_entity.id
_entity.type
_entity.pdbx_description
1 polymer ?
#
loop_
_entity_poly.entity_id
_entity_poly.type
_entity_poly.pdbx_seq_one_letter_code
_entity_poly.pdbx_strand_id
1 'polypeptide(L)'
;EIGSGLVGSEMCIRDRLYTVFLIQVAALLIQQIIYLVQILMARGILPARYLIKVMAPVIDHQDWFIFIVFIVVFAVPAALFSQKCPARPAGCNPAQYRKIVADDIHKKRWGKASVGALIVMIILSSVGSAYANKKEELVPAVSVTAKDQMVSIDINKVNDGHLHRFAYRTKKGTQVRFIVVLKGGSAYGVGLDCCEICGPTGYIEREGQIVCKLCDVVMNKQTIGLPGGCNPIPVKYGVGNGQIRIEQKELDAAAKYFR
;
A
#
# COMPACT_ATOMS: atom_id res chain seq x y z
N GLU A 1 15.45 -40.48 40.65
CA GLU A 1 16.11 -39.87 39.47
C GLU A 1 15.31 -39.98 38.14
N ILE A 2 13.97 -40.00 38.15
CA ILE A 2 13.14 -40.12 36.91
C ILE A 2 12.74 -38.75 36.34
N GLY A 3 13.17 -37.63 36.94
CA GLY A 3 12.66 -36.30 36.64
C GLY A 3 13.48 -35.46 35.65
N SER A 4 14.77 -35.78 35.38
CA SER A 4 15.68 -34.84 34.73
C SER A 4 15.56 -34.75 33.19
N GLY A 5 15.17 -35.84 32.54
CA GLY A 5 15.13 -35.89 31.06
C GLY A 5 13.85 -35.26 30.47
N LEU A 6 12.70 -35.39 31.13
CA LEU A 6 11.44 -34.81 30.66
C LEU A 6 11.36 -33.30 30.98
N VAL A 7 11.86 -32.88 32.13
CA VAL A 7 11.89 -31.48 32.58
C VAL A 7 12.81 -30.65 31.64
N GLY A 8 13.95 -31.21 31.17
CA GLY A 8 14.86 -30.51 30.26
C GLY A 8 14.27 -30.27 28.87
N SER A 9 13.46 -31.17 28.33
CA SER A 9 12.85 -31.00 27.00
C SER A 9 11.67 -30.04 27.02
N GLU A 10 10.87 -30.02 28.10
CA GLU A 10 9.77 -29.07 28.27
C GLU A 10 10.25 -27.63 28.55
N MET A 11 11.34 -27.48 29.32
CA MET A 11 11.98 -26.17 29.50
C MET A 11 12.50 -25.61 28.18
N CYS A 12 13.17 -26.40 27.37
CA CYS A 12 13.67 -25.97 26.05
C CYS A 12 12.56 -25.52 25.10
N ILE A 13 11.40 -26.17 25.10
CA ILE A 13 10.26 -25.77 24.24
C ILE A 13 9.66 -24.48 24.75
N ARG A 14 9.47 -24.36 26.05
CA ARG A 14 8.93 -23.15 26.68
C ARG A 14 9.81 -21.93 26.41
N ASP A 15 11.11 -22.06 26.57
CA ASP A 15 12.07 -20.97 26.34
C ASP A 15 12.09 -20.55 24.87
N ARG A 16 12.02 -21.50 23.92
CA ARG A 16 11.89 -21.19 22.48
C ARG A 16 10.58 -20.47 22.15
N LEU A 17 9.47 -20.88 22.77
CA LEU A 17 8.17 -20.19 22.59
C LEU A 17 8.22 -18.77 23.13
N TYR A 18 8.81 -18.54 24.30
CA TYR A 18 9.02 -17.20 24.84
C TYR A 18 9.89 -16.35 23.95
N THR A 19 10.99 -16.89 23.41
CA THR A 19 11.87 -16.17 22.50
C THR A 19 11.13 -15.77 21.22
N VAL A 20 10.37 -16.69 20.62
CA VAL A 20 9.55 -16.40 19.42
C VAL A 20 8.51 -15.33 19.73
N PHE A 21 7.83 -15.44 20.86
CA PHE A 21 6.84 -14.43 21.29
C PHE A 21 7.47 -13.06 21.51
N LEU A 22 8.62 -13.00 22.18
CA LEU A 22 9.33 -11.71 22.39
C LEU A 22 9.77 -11.07 21.09
N ILE A 23 10.30 -11.85 20.13
CA ILE A 23 10.69 -11.35 18.80
C ILE A 23 9.46 -10.80 18.07
N GLN A 24 8.33 -11.50 18.16
CA GLN A 24 7.09 -11.07 17.51
C GLN A 24 6.53 -9.78 18.11
N VAL A 25 6.51 -9.69 19.45
CA VAL A 25 6.10 -8.46 20.15
C VAL A 25 7.03 -7.30 19.82
N ALA A 26 8.35 -7.53 19.78
CA ALA A 26 9.32 -6.50 19.41
C ALA A 26 9.10 -6.00 17.97
N ALA A 27 8.87 -6.91 17.01
CA ALA A 27 8.58 -6.55 15.62
C ALA A 27 7.31 -5.71 15.50
N LEU A 28 6.23 -6.08 16.21
CA LEU A 28 4.98 -5.32 16.25
C LEU A 28 5.18 -3.92 16.87
N LEU A 29 5.94 -3.82 17.96
CA LEU A 29 6.25 -2.53 18.60
C LEU A 29 7.03 -1.61 17.65
N ILE A 30 8.03 -2.14 16.96
CA ILE A 30 8.79 -1.38 15.95
C ILE A 30 7.86 -0.86 14.86
N GLN A 31 6.97 -1.71 14.35
CA GLN A 31 5.98 -1.32 13.34
C GLN A 31 5.06 -0.20 13.83
N GLN A 32 4.56 -0.28 15.07
CA GLN A 32 3.73 0.77 15.66
C GLN A 32 4.48 2.09 15.84
N ILE A 33 5.77 2.04 16.22
CA ILE A 33 6.62 3.23 16.31
C ILE A 33 6.79 3.88 14.92
N ILE A 34 7.00 3.08 13.87
CA ILE A 34 7.11 3.58 12.50
C ILE A 34 5.80 4.31 12.10
N TYR A 35 4.64 3.71 12.33
CA TYR A 35 3.35 4.36 12.05
C TYR A 35 3.15 5.65 12.85
N LEU A 36 3.52 5.66 14.13
CA LEU A 36 3.43 6.86 14.96
C LEU A 36 4.30 7.99 14.39
N VAL A 37 5.54 7.68 14.02
CA VAL A 37 6.45 8.66 13.41
C VAL A 37 5.88 9.21 12.09
N GLN A 38 5.30 8.36 11.25
CA GLN A 38 4.64 8.78 10.00
C GLN A 38 3.49 9.76 10.27
N ILE A 39 2.64 9.48 11.27
CA ILE A 39 1.53 10.36 11.65
C ILE A 39 2.05 11.70 12.18
N LEU A 40 3.08 11.68 13.03
CA LEU A 40 3.67 12.91 13.58
C LEU A 40 4.34 13.77 12.50
N MET A 41 4.99 13.14 11.51
CA MET A 41 5.55 13.82 10.35
C MET A 41 4.44 14.43 9.47
N ALA A 42 3.37 13.69 9.21
CA ALA A 42 2.23 14.16 8.42
C ALA A 42 1.52 15.35 9.09
N ARG A 43 1.50 15.40 10.41
CA ARG A 43 0.94 16.52 11.18
C ARG A 43 1.91 17.70 11.38
N GLY A 44 3.12 17.61 10.84
CA GLY A 44 4.13 18.67 10.95
C GLY A 44 4.74 18.83 12.35
N ILE A 45 4.50 17.90 13.28
CA ILE A 45 5.06 17.93 14.65
C ILE A 45 6.54 17.58 14.61
N LEU A 46 6.93 16.67 13.73
CA LEU A 46 8.33 16.29 13.51
C LEU A 46 8.85 16.88 12.21
N PRO A 47 10.12 17.36 12.18
CA PRO A 47 10.72 17.94 10.98
C PRO A 47 10.92 16.86 9.90
N ALA A 48 9.99 16.80 8.95
CA ALA A 48 9.99 15.82 7.85
C ALA A 48 11.30 15.87 7.04
N ARG A 49 11.92 17.03 6.90
CA ARG A 49 13.08 17.28 6.02
C ARG A 49 14.28 16.36 6.31
N TYR A 50 14.53 16.02 7.58
CA TYR A 50 15.64 15.15 7.98
C TYR A 50 15.20 13.68 8.13
N LEU A 51 14.02 13.49 8.70
CA LEU A 51 13.50 12.13 8.96
C LEU A 51 13.10 11.39 7.69
N ILE A 52 12.69 12.09 6.64
CA ILE A 52 12.23 11.46 5.39
C ILE A 52 13.32 10.61 4.73
N LYS A 53 14.59 11.06 4.81
CA LYS A 53 15.71 10.29 4.24
C LYS A 53 15.95 8.94 4.93
N VAL A 54 15.65 8.87 6.23
CA VAL A 54 15.82 7.65 7.03
C VAL A 54 14.56 6.80 6.98
N MET A 55 13.40 7.45 6.97
CA MET A 55 12.11 6.76 7.02
C MET A 55 11.65 6.23 5.66
N ALA A 56 12.02 6.90 4.55
CA ALA A 56 11.61 6.45 3.22
C ALA A 56 12.01 5.00 2.92
N PRO A 57 13.27 4.56 3.07
CA PRO A 57 13.63 3.16 2.82
C PRO A 57 12.95 2.18 3.79
N VAL A 58 12.66 2.61 5.02
CA VAL A 58 11.95 1.77 6.00
C VAL A 58 10.48 1.61 5.61
N ILE A 59 9.85 2.68 5.11
CA ILE A 59 8.45 2.66 4.62
C ILE A 59 8.35 1.83 3.36
N ASP A 60 9.27 2.00 2.41
CA ASP A 60 9.28 1.26 1.15
C ASP A 60 9.48 -0.27 1.34
N HIS A 61 10.13 -0.66 2.45
CA HIS A 61 10.39 -2.05 2.77
C HIS A 61 9.54 -2.57 3.94
N GLN A 62 8.45 -1.91 4.25
CA GLN A 62 7.58 -2.25 5.39
C GLN A 62 6.99 -3.67 5.28
N ASP A 63 6.80 -4.15 4.06
CA ASP A 63 6.32 -5.51 3.78
C ASP A 63 7.27 -6.61 4.29
N TRP A 64 8.57 -6.32 4.43
CA TRP A 64 9.55 -7.27 4.97
C TRP A 64 9.28 -7.65 6.42
N PHE A 65 8.68 -6.76 7.22
CA PHE A 65 8.28 -7.09 8.59
C PHE A 65 7.26 -8.22 8.63
N ILE A 66 6.36 -8.27 7.67
CA ILE A 66 5.36 -9.34 7.55
C ILE A 66 6.05 -10.67 7.28
N PHE A 67 7.04 -10.70 6.38
CA PHE A 67 7.82 -11.92 6.10
C PHE A 67 8.62 -12.39 7.31
N ILE A 68 9.24 -11.48 8.06
CA ILE A 68 9.97 -11.81 9.30
C ILE A 68 9.03 -12.46 10.31
N VAL A 69 7.85 -11.89 10.52
CA VAL A 69 6.83 -12.46 11.43
C VAL A 69 6.43 -13.87 10.99
N PHE A 70 6.17 -14.10 9.70
CA PHE A 70 5.82 -15.43 9.19
C PHE A 70 6.96 -16.43 9.37
N ILE A 71 8.22 -16.05 9.10
CA ILE A 71 9.40 -16.92 9.30
C ILE A 71 9.53 -17.31 10.77
N VAL A 72 9.38 -16.34 11.68
CA VAL A 72 9.49 -16.57 13.13
C VAL A 72 8.37 -17.49 13.63
N VAL A 73 7.13 -17.26 13.18
CA VAL A 73 5.98 -18.10 13.54
C VAL A 73 6.13 -19.51 12.97
N PHE A 74 6.72 -19.67 11.78
CA PHE A 74 6.98 -20.98 11.16
C PHE A 74 8.06 -21.78 11.89
N ALA A 75 8.96 -21.11 12.62
CA ALA A 75 10.00 -21.78 13.42
C ALA A 75 9.42 -22.70 14.51
N VAL A 76 8.22 -22.36 15.04
CA VAL A 76 7.56 -23.18 16.10
C VAL A 76 7.15 -24.56 15.58
N PRO A 77 6.35 -24.72 14.52
CA PRO A 77 6.02 -26.03 14.00
C PRO A 77 7.24 -26.76 13.44
N ALA A 78 8.21 -26.07 12.84
CA ALA A 78 9.46 -26.67 12.38
C ALA A 78 10.26 -27.32 13.53
N ALA A 79 10.32 -26.63 14.67
CA ALA A 79 10.93 -27.19 15.88
C ALA A 79 10.18 -28.42 16.43
N LEU A 80 8.85 -28.44 16.33
CA LEU A 80 8.04 -29.59 16.73
C LEU A 80 8.25 -30.80 15.82
N PHE A 81 8.41 -30.58 14.51
CA PHE A 81 8.65 -31.67 13.56
C PHE A 81 10.08 -32.25 13.65
N SER A 82 11.07 -31.46 14.04
CA SER A 82 12.44 -31.92 14.21
C SER A 82 12.65 -32.78 15.48
N GLN A 83 11.66 -32.84 16.37
CA GLN A 83 11.75 -33.69 17.57
C GLN A 83 11.58 -35.18 17.21
N LYS A 84 12.56 -35.98 17.63
CA LYS A 84 12.46 -37.43 17.53
C LYS A 84 11.39 -37.97 18.46
N CYS A 85 10.82 -39.12 18.11
CA CYS A 85 9.85 -39.81 18.97
C CYS A 85 10.51 -40.10 20.34
N PRO A 86 9.85 -39.85 21.46
CA PRO A 86 10.44 -40.07 22.78
C PRO A 86 10.79 -41.53 22.98
N ALA A 87 12.03 -41.78 23.38
CA ALA A 87 12.48 -43.13 23.73
C ALA A 87 11.76 -43.57 25.01
N ARG A 88 11.59 -44.88 25.17
CA ARG A 88 10.96 -45.42 26.35
C ARG A 88 11.85 -45.19 27.59
N PRO A 89 11.37 -44.45 28.61
CA PRO A 89 12.12 -44.27 29.87
C PRO A 89 12.33 -45.61 30.61
N ALA A 90 13.50 -45.77 31.25
CA ALA A 90 13.78 -46.94 32.06
C ALA A 90 12.74 -47.05 33.20
N GLY A 91 12.19 -48.25 33.42
CA GLY A 91 11.16 -48.48 34.41
C GLY A 91 9.74 -48.06 34.07
N CYS A 92 9.48 -47.54 32.86
CA CYS A 92 8.16 -47.12 32.42
C CYS A 92 7.25 -48.31 32.11
N ASN A 93 6.02 -48.31 32.69
CA ASN A 93 4.99 -49.28 32.36
C ASN A 93 4.55 -49.14 30.90
N PRO A 94 4.22 -50.22 30.17
CA PRO A 94 3.74 -50.16 28.80
C PRO A 94 2.53 -49.21 28.56
N ALA A 95 1.65 -49.08 29.54
CA ALA A 95 0.54 -48.18 29.47
C ALA A 95 0.94 -46.69 29.55
N GLN A 96 1.90 -46.35 30.38
CA GLN A 96 2.48 -45.01 30.48
C GLN A 96 3.23 -44.63 29.23
N TYR A 97 4.00 -45.55 28.65
CA TYR A 97 4.70 -45.30 27.40
C TYR A 97 3.72 -45.00 26.24
N ARG A 98 2.63 -45.76 26.13
CA ARG A 98 1.57 -45.49 25.11
C ARG A 98 0.99 -44.08 25.27
N LYS A 99 0.79 -43.58 26.51
CA LYS A 99 0.33 -42.22 26.74
C LYS A 99 1.36 -41.21 26.25
N ILE A 100 2.65 -41.38 26.51
CA ILE A 100 3.71 -40.49 26.06
C ILE A 100 3.75 -40.43 24.50
N VAL A 101 3.62 -41.57 23.85
CA VAL A 101 3.58 -41.62 22.37
C VAL A 101 2.31 -40.98 21.82
N ALA A 102 1.16 -41.18 22.48
CA ALA A 102 -0.07 -40.55 22.06
C ALA A 102 -0.03 -39.02 22.17
N ASP A 103 0.58 -38.51 23.24
CA ASP A 103 0.78 -37.06 23.44
C ASP A 103 1.74 -36.48 22.37
N ASP A 104 2.80 -37.21 22.00
CA ASP A 104 3.70 -36.79 20.91
C ASP A 104 2.97 -36.73 19.55
N ILE A 105 2.17 -37.76 19.23
CA ILE A 105 1.34 -37.78 18.03
C ILE A 105 0.36 -36.63 18.01
N HIS A 106 -0.25 -36.31 19.16
CA HIS A 106 -1.20 -35.22 19.31
C HIS A 106 -0.53 -33.86 19.08
N LYS A 107 0.64 -33.63 19.69
CA LYS A 107 1.48 -32.44 19.46
C LYS A 107 1.84 -32.26 17.97
N LYS A 108 2.24 -33.34 17.29
CA LYS A 108 2.57 -33.34 15.86
C LYS A 108 1.34 -33.08 14.97
N ARG A 109 0.14 -33.56 15.35
CA ARG A 109 -1.12 -33.22 14.64
C ARG A 109 -1.42 -31.73 14.73
N TRP A 110 -1.30 -31.14 15.92
CA TRP A 110 -1.46 -29.70 16.09
C TRP A 110 -0.39 -28.90 15.33
N GLY A 111 0.85 -29.38 15.29
CA GLY A 111 1.89 -28.80 14.45
C GLY A 111 1.51 -28.79 12.97
N LYS A 112 0.96 -29.90 12.44
CA LYS A 112 0.46 -29.94 11.06
C LYS A 112 -0.71 -28.99 10.82
N ALA A 113 -1.65 -28.92 11.75
CA ALA A 113 -2.77 -27.99 11.68
C ALA A 113 -2.30 -26.52 11.68
N SER A 114 -1.31 -26.19 12.50
CA SER A 114 -0.70 -24.85 12.53
C SER A 114 -0.02 -24.50 11.21
N VAL A 115 0.72 -25.41 10.60
CA VAL A 115 1.32 -25.21 9.25
C VAL A 115 0.23 -24.98 8.21
N GLY A 116 -0.82 -25.81 8.22
CA GLY A 116 -1.96 -25.64 7.33
C GLY A 116 -2.62 -24.26 7.47
N ALA A 117 -2.87 -23.83 8.72
CA ALA A 117 -3.41 -22.50 9.00
C ALA A 117 -2.51 -21.37 8.51
N LEU A 118 -1.19 -21.47 8.69
CA LEU A 118 -0.22 -20.49 8.19
C LEU A 118 -0.24 -20.42 6.65
N ILE A 119 -0.27 -21.57 5.97
CA ILE A 119 -0.37 -21.60 4.50
C ILE A 119 -1.64 -20.91 4.03
N VAL A 120 -2.77 -21.21 4.66
CA VAL A 120 -4.06 -20.55 4.33
C VAL A 120 -3.97 -19.04 4.57
N MET A 121 -3.39 -18.58 5.67
CA MET A 121 -3.20 -17.16 5.93
C MET A 121 -2.29 -16.49 4.89
N ILE A 122 -1.20 -17.14 4.48
CA ILE A 122 -0.32 -16.61 3.42
C ILE A 122 -1.07 -16.49 2.10
N ILE A 123 -1.85 -17.51 1.72
CA ILE A 123 -2.66 -17.48 0.49
C ILE A 123 -3.68 -16.35 0.56
N LEU A 124 -4.45 -16.25 1.65
CA LEU A 124 -5.45 -15.20 1.83
C LEU A 124 -4.83 -13.81 1.81
N SER A 125 -3.70 -13.62 2.49
CA SER A 125 -2.96 -12.34 2.48
C SER A 125 -2.45 -11.99 1.09
N SER A 126 -1.88 -12.96 0.36
CA SER A 126 -1.35 -12.76 -0.99
C SER A 126 -2.46 -12.45 -1.99
N VAL A 127 -3.57 -13.20 -1.94
CA VAL A 127 -4.75 -12.96 -2.80
C VAL A 127 -5.40 -11.63 -2.46
N GLY A 128 -5.58 -11.33 -1.15
CA GLY A 128 -6.12 -10.06 -0.69
C GLY A 128 -5.27 -8.88 -1.12
N SER A 129 -3.94 -8.98 -0.97
CA SER A 129 -3.00 -7.95 -1.42
C SER A 129 -3.01 -7.79 -2.95
N ALA A 130 -3.04 -8.89 -3.71
CA ALA A 130 -3.14 -8.84 -5.17
C ALA A 130 -4.45 -8.20 -5.64
N TYR A 131 -5.55 -8.47 -4.94
CA TYR A 131 -6.85 -7.86 -5.23
C TYR A 131 -6.88 -6.38 -4.86
N ALA A 132 -6.38 -6.02 -3.66
CA ALA A 132 -6.31 -4.63 -3.18
C ALA A 132 -5.34 -3.77 -4.01
N ASN A 133 -4.22 -4.35 -4.44
CA ASN A 133 -3.21 -3.69 -5.26
C ASN A 133 -3.48 -3.77 -6.77
N LYS A 134 -4.69 -4.17 -7.18
CA LYS A 134 -5.07 -4.13 -8.58
C LYS A 134 -4.96 -2.69 -9.06
N LYS A 135 -3.83 -2.36 -9.70
CA LYS A 135 -3.55 -1.02 -10.21
C LYS A 135 -4.59 -0.70 -11.27
N GLU A 136 -5.50 0.19 -10.93
CA GLU A 136 -6.40 0.78 -11.91
C GLU A 136 -5.55 1.52 -12.94
N GLU A 137 -5.72 1.15 -14.20
CA GLU A 137 -5.00 1.80 -15.29
C GLU A 137 -5.56 3.20 -15.49
N LEU A 138 -4.64 4.14 -15.72
CA LEU A 138 -5.03 5.50 -16.07
C LEU A 138 -5.72 5.47 -17.44
N VAL A 139 -6.90 6.07 -17.54
CA VAL A 139 -7.53 6.28 -18.85
C VAL A 139 -6.51 6.98 -19.78
N PRO A 140 -6.30 6.47 -20.99
CA PRO A 140 -5.32 7.06 -21.92
C PRO A 140 -5.64 8.53 -22.17
N ALA A 141 -4.62 9.38 -22.12
CA ALA A 141 -4.78 10.80 -22.34
C ALA A 141 -4.99 11.08 -23.85
N VAL A 142 -6.00 11.88 -24.17
CA VAL A 142 -6.22 12.35 -25.53
C VAL A 142 -5.17 13.40 -25.87
N SER A 143 -4.40 13.16 -26.91
CA SER A 143 -3.38 14.13 -27.37
C SER A 143 -4.05 15.37 -27.95
N VAL A 144 -3.62 16.54 -27.48
CA VAL A 144 -4.08 17.85 -27.98
C VAL A 144 -2.90 18.69 -28.42
N THR A 145 -3.13 19.52 -29.43
CA THR A 145 -2.14 20.45 -29.98
C THR A 145 -2.62 21.89 -29.79
N ALA A 146 -1.68 22.79 -29.58
CA ALA A 146 -1.99 24.20 -29.57
C ALA A 146 -2.14 24.73 -31.00
N LYS A 147 -3.21 25.46 -31.28
CA LYS A 147 -3.40 26.28 -32.50
C LYS A 147 -3.52 27.74 -32.03
N ASP A 148 -2.81 28.62 -32.69
CA ASP A 148 -2.79 30.04 -32.32
C ASP A 148 -2.49 30.32 -30.84
N GLN A 149 -1.50 29.58 -30.30
CA GLN A 149 -1.08 29.64 -28.88
C GLN A 149 -2.19 29.24 -27.86
N MET A 150 -3.24 28.59 -28.33
CA MET A 150 -4.37 28.13 -27.51
C MET A 150 -4.61 26.65 -27.72
N VAL A 151 -4.86 25.93 -26.63
CA VAL A 151 -5.41 24.57 -26.64
C VAL A 151 -6.92 24.68 -26.45
N SER A 152 -7.67 24.19 -27.42
CA SER A 152 -9.14 24.24 -27.41
C SER A 152 -9.72 22.83 -27.27
N ILE A 153 -10.66 22.66 -26.35
CA ILE A 153 -11.38 21.42 -26.10
C ILE A 153 -12.86 21.66 -26.30
N ASP A 154 -13.50 20.87 -27.14
CA ASP A 154 -14.93 20.93 -27.35
C ASP A 154 -15.69 20.51 -26.07
N ILE A 155 -16.59 21.36 -25.62
CA ILE A 155 -17.42 21.14 -24.42
C ILE A 155 -18.27 19.88 -24.58
N ASN A 156 -18.77 19.58 -25.75
CA ASN A 156 -19.58 18.37 -25.98
C ASN A 156 -18.85 17.06 -25.67
N LYS A 157 -17.50 17.07 -25.68
CA LYS A 157 -16.67 15.90 -25.38
C LYS A 157 -16.40 15.71 -23.89
N VAL A 158 -16.75 16.68 -23.05
CA VAL A 158 -16.42 16.71 -21.61
C VAL A 158 -17.62 17.08 -20.73
N ASN A 159 -18.83 16.99 -21.31
CA ASN A 159 -20.08 17.42 -20.66
C ASN A 159 -20.86 16.25 -20.03
N ASP A 160 -20.20 15.13 -19.78
CA ASP A 160 -20.80 13.92 -19.24
C ASP A 160 -20.55 13.73 -17.73
N GLY A 161 -19.82 14.63 -17.10
CA GLY A 161 -19.49 14.59 -15.68
C GLY A 161 -18.41 13.58 -15.30
N HIS A 162 -17.81 12.91 -16.28
CA HIS A 162 -16.69 11.99 -16.10
C HIS A 162 -15.33 12.69 -16.16
N LEU A 163 -14.28 11.97 -15.74
CA LEU A 163 -12.89 12.45 -15.78
C LEU A 163 -12.35 12.35 -17.20
N HIS A 164 -12.10 13.46 -17.85
CA HIS A 164 -11.42 13.51 -19.15
C HIS A 164 -9.97 13.91 -18.97
N ARG A 165 -9.07 13.14 -19.58
CA ARG A 165 -7.62 13.37 -19.53
C ARG A 165 -7.10 13.77 -20.89
N PHE A 166 -6.29 14.84 -20.91
CA PHE A 166 -5.65 15.38 -22.08
C PHE A 166 -4.13 15.44 -21.90
N ALA A 167 -3.40 15.32 -22.98
CA ALA A 167 -1.95 15.44 -23.01
C ALA A 167 -1.53 16.46 -24.08
N TYR A 168 -0.80 17.46 -23.63
CA TYR A 168 -0.15 18.44 -24.48
C TYR A 168 1.36 18.23 -24.48
N ARG A 169 2.00 18.23 -25.67
CA ARG A 169 3.44 18.12 -25.78
C ARG A 169 4.05 19.52 -25.96
N THR A 170 4.89 19.91 -25.00
CA THR A 170 5.61 21.19 -25.06
C THR A 170 6.66 21.21 -26.17
N LYS A 171 7.12 22.38 -26.57
CA LYS A 171 8.22 22.53 -27.55
C LYS A 171 9.52 21.85 -27.14
N LYS A 172 9.74 21.65 -25.81
CA LYS A 172 10.90 20.95 -25.25
C LYS A 172 10.71 19.42 -25.16
N GLY A 173 9.60 18.89 -25.68
CA GLY A 173 9.32 17.46 -25.73
C GLY A 173 8.65 16.90 -24.44
N THR A 174 8.51 17.68 -23.37
CA THR A 174 7.83 17.25 -22.13
C THR A 174 6.33 17.12 -22.39
N GLN A 175 5.75 15.99 -21.95
CA GLN A 175 4.33 15.75 -22.03
C GLN A 175 3.66 16.27 -20.76
N VAL A 176 2.85 17.30 -20.89
CA VAL A 176 2.03 17.87 -19.80
C VAL A 176 0.63 17.28 -19.90
N ARG A 177 0.20 16.61 -18.83
CA ARG A 177 -1.14 16.05 -18.73
C ARG A 177 -2.02 16.95 -17.87
N PHE A 178 -3.27 17.08 -18.27
CA PHE A 178 -4.27 17.82 -17.51
C PHE A 178 -5.62 17.12 -17.61
N ILE A 179 -6.49 17.43 -16.65
CA ILE A 179 -7.82 16.85 -16.54
C ILE A 179 -8.88 17.92 -16.66
N VAL A 180 -10.02 17.53 -17.20
CA VAL A 180 -11.23 18.35 -17.30
C VAL A 180 -12.38 17.53 -16.76
N VAL A 181 -13.21 18.15 -15.91
CA VAL A 181 -14.40 17.53 -15.32
C VAL A 181 -15.52 18.55 -15.27
N LEU A 182 -16.73 18.13 -15.62
CA LEU A 182 -17.93 18.94 -15.38
C LEU A 182 -18.27 18.88 -13.89
N LYS A 183 -18.31 20.05 -13.23
CA LYS A 183 -18.66 20.16 -11.79
C LYS A 183 -20.17 20.16 -11.55
N GLY A 184 -20.91 20.68 -12.49
CA GLY A 184 -22.37 20.83 -12.48
C GLY A 184 -22.78 22.06 -13.26
N GLY A 185 -23.95 22.02 -13.90
CA GLY A 185 -24.42 23.08 -14.80
C GLY A 185 -23.44 23.36 -15.94
N SER A 186 -22.90 24.56 -16.01
CA SER A 186 -21.88 24.95 -17.00
C SER A 186 -20.50 25.20 -16.41
N ALA A 187 -20.26 24.77 -15.17
CA ALA A 187 -18.99 24.97 -14.48
C ALA A 187 -18.06 23.77 -14.69
N TYR A 188 -16.82 24.02 -15.12
CA TYR A 188 -15.79 23.01 -15.34
C TYR A 188 -14.70 23.12 -14.28
N GLY A 189 -14.10 21.99 -13.93
CA GLY A 189 -12.86 21.91 -13.18
C GLY A 189 -11.74 21.56 -14.15
N VAL A 190 -10.72 22.42 -14.26
CA VAL A 190 -9.55 22.19 -15.08
C VAL A 190 -8.33 22.25 -14.18
N GLY A 191 -7.51 21.21 -14.22
CA GLY A 191 -6.29 21.14 -13.43
C GLY A 191 -5.26 20.21 -14.06
N LEU A 192 -4.01 20.30 -13.62
CA LEU A 192 -2.97 19.39 -14.07
C LEU A 192 -3.26 17.98 -13.53
N ASP A 193 -2.88 16.95 -14.29
CA ASP A 193 -2.96 15.54 -13.85
C ASP A 193 -1.82 15.22 -12.86
N CYS A 194 -1.64 16.11 -11.90
CA CYS A 194 -0.67 16.05 -10.81
C CYS A 194 -1.11 16.91 -9.65
N CYS A 195 -0.62 16.63 -8.44
CA CYS A 195 -0.80 17.47 -7.26
C CYS A 195 0.56 17.81 -6.62
N GLU A 196 0.54 18.75 -5.70
CA GLU A 196 1.76 19.21 -5.02
C GLU A 196 2.39 18.14 -4.12
N ILE A 197 1.57 17.21 -3.59
CA ILE A 197 2.00 16.17 -2.64
C ILE A 197 2.47 14.93 -3.38
N CYS A 198 1.65 14.39 -4.29
CA CYS A 198 1.87 13.10 -4.95
C CYS A 198 2.60 13.21 -6.30
N GLY A 199 2.81 14.44 -6.79
CA GLY A 199 3.45 14.67 -8.08
C GLY A 199 2.60 14.17 -9.28
N PRO A 200 3.25 13.80 -10.41
CA PRO A 200 2.59 13.49 -11.68
C PRO A 200 2.02 12.07 -11.77
N THR A 201 1.53 11.51 -10.68
CA THR A 201 0.95 10.15 -10.64
C THR A 201 -0.40 10.04 -11.30
N GLY A 202 -1.15 11.15 -11.34
CA GLY A 202 -2.44 11.26 -12.00
C GLY A 202 -3.64 10.87 -11.15
N TYR A 203 -4.82 11.05 -11.74
CA TYR A 203 -6.12 10.77 -11.13
C TYR A 203 -6.86 9.69 -11.91
N ILE A 204 -7.64 8.90 -11.22
CA ILE A 204 -8.53 7.88 -11.78
C ILE A 204 -9.96 8.19 -11.41
N GLU A 205 -10.90 7.64 -12.16
CA GLU A 205 -12.30 7.66 -11.77
C GLU A 205 -12.71 6.28 -11.27
N ARG A 206 -13.22 6.21 -10.03
CA ARG A 206 -13.71 5.01 -9.38
C ARG A 206 -15.12 5.27 -8.88
N GLU A 207 -16.09 4.50 -9.35
CA GLU A 207 -17.51 4.64 -8.95
C GLU A 207 -18.05 6.08 -9.09
N GLY A 208 -17.65 6.79 -10.14
CA GLY A 208 -18.05 8.19 -10.38
C GLY A 208 -17.34 9.21 -9.50
N GLN A 209 -16.39 8.81 -8.66
CA GLN A 209 -15.56 9.68 -7.84
C GLN A 209 -14.14 9.79 -8.44
N ILE A 210 -13.56 10.97 -8.35
CA ILE A 210 -12.19 11.21 -8.80
C ILE A 210 -11.24 10.96 -7.64
N VAL A 211 -10.27 10.07 -7.84
CA VAL A 211 -9.38 9.58 -6.81
C VAL A 211 -7.92 9.80 -7.25
N CYS A 212 -7.07 10.25 -6.34
CA CYS A 212 -5.63 10.32 -6.59
C CYS A 212 -5.06 8.91 -6.67
N LYS A 213 -4.38 8.56 -7.76
CA LYS A 213 -3.86 7.21 -7.99
C LYS A 213 -2.81 6.76 -6.98
N LEU A 214 -2.08 7.68 -6.35
CA LEU A 214 -1.02 7.33 -5.40
C LEU A 214 -1.53 7.16 -3.97
N CYS A 215 -2.33 8.12 -3.49
CA CYS A 215 -2.73 8.17 -2.08
C CYS A 215 -4.18 7.76 -1.83
N ASP A 216 -4.92 7.35 -2.87
CA ASP A 216 -6.33 6.93 -2.83
C ASP A 216 -7.30 7.95 -2.19
N VAL A 217 -6.89 9.21 -2.09
CA VAL A 217 -7.75 10.28 -1.57
C VAL A 217 -8.80 10.63 -2.63
N VAL A 218 -10.06 10.61 -2.21
CA VAL A 218 -11.20 11.02 -3.03
C VAL A 218 -11.24 12.55 -3.14
N MET A 219 -11.25 13.05 -4.37
CA MET A 219 -11.38 14.47 -4.66
C MET A 219 -12.85 14.88 -4.71
N ASN A 220 -13.18 15.97 -4.04
CA ASN A 220 -14.47 16.61 -4.27
C ASN A 220 -14.47 17.28 -5.65
N LYS A 221 -15.39 16.90 -6.53
CA LYS A 221 -15.49 17.47 -7.89
C LYS A 221 -15.56 19.02 -7.86
N GLN A 222 -16.18 19.60 -6.85
CA GLN A 222 -16.30 21.05 -6.71
C GLN A 222 -14.96 21.75 -6.44
N THR A 223 -14.00 21.06 -5.81
CA THR A 223 -12.68 21.62 -5.49
C THR A 223 -11.64 21.42 -6.58
N ILE A 224 -11.93 20.66 -7.64
CA ILE A 224 -11.01 20.49 -8.77
C ILE A 224 -10.76 21.84 -9.44
N GLY A 225 -9.50 22.20 -9.62
CA GLY A 225 -9.09 23.52 -10.12
C GLY A 225 -8.94 24.57 -9.03
N LEU A 226 -9.08 24.22 -7.75
CA LEU A 226 -8.67 25.05 -6.61
C LEU A 226 -7.31 24.55 -6.08
N PRO A 227 -6.45 25.46 -5.59
CA PRO A 227 -5.15 25.09 -5.06
C PRO A 227 -5.26 24.40 -3.70
N GLY A 228 -4.29 23.51 -3.41
CA GLY A 228 -4.03 22.94 -2.09
C GLY A 228 -4.27 21.43 -1.96
N GLY A 229 -3.48 20.80 -1.11
CA GLY A 229 -3.56 19.40 -0.77
C GLY A 229 -3.31 18.47 -1.96
N CYS A 230 -4.11 17.41 -2.04
CA CYS A 230 -4.08 16.46 -3.17
C CYS A 230 -4.93 16.92 -4.35
N ASN A 231 -5.49 18.15 -4.34
CA ASN A 231 -6.21 18.67 -5.50
C ASN A 231 -5.29 18.80 -6.71
N PRO A 232 -5.82 18.61 -7.94
CA PRO A 232 -5.13 18.94 -9.17
C PRO A 232 -4.65 20.38 -9.17
N ILE A 233 -3.38 20.59 -9.49
CA ILE A 233 -2.83 21.96 -9.60
C ILE A 233 -3.67 22.75 -10.62
N PRO A 234 -4.22 23.91 -10.24
CA PRO A 234 -5.14 24.65 -11.11
C PRO A 234 -4.46 25.13 -12.38
N VAL A 235 -5.19 25.06 -13.49
CA VAL A 235 -4.82 25.61 -14.78
C VAL A 235 -5.80 26.72 -15.14
N LYS A 236 -5.29 27.89 -15.54
CA LYS A 236 -6.16 28.99 -15.99
C LYS A 236 -6.76 28.63 -17.33
N TYR A 237 -8.06 28.79 -17.44
CA TYR A 237 -8.81 28.52 -18.66
C TYR A 237 -9.94 29.53 -18.84
N GLY A 238 -10.41 29.63 -20.07
CA GLY A 238 -11.62 30.40 -20.42
C GLY A 238 -12.64 29.47 -21.09
N VAL A 239 -13.90 29.79 -20.96
CA VAL A 239 -15.03 29.14 -21.68
C VAL A 239 -15.65 30.09 -22.64
N GLY A 240 -15.77 29.72 -23.90
CA GLY A 240 -16.39 30.55 -24.93
C GLY A 240 -16.56 29.79 -26.25
N ASN A 241 -17.63 30.12 -26.97
CA ASN A 241 -17.97 29.51 -28.26
C ASN A 241 -18.04 27.97 -28.24
N GLY A 242 -18.58 27.39 -27.15
CA GLY A 242 -18.67 25.93 -27.02
C GLY A 242 -17.34 25.21 -26.77
N GLN A 243 -16.30 25.95 -26.38
CA GLN A 243 -14.96 25.40 -26.15
C GLN A 243 -14.36 25.85 -24.83
N ILE A 244 -13.60 24.97 -24.18
CA ILE A 244 -12.67 25.29 -23.10
C ILE A 244 -11.34 25.63 -23.74
N ARG A 245 -10.81 26.82 -23.42
CA ARG A 245 -9.56 27.35 -23.99
C ARG A 245 -8.51 27.51 -22.91
N ILE A 246 -7.32 26.96 -23.16
CA ILE A 246 -6.16 27.04 -22.25
C ILE A 246 -5.01 27.68 -23.04
N GLU A 247 -4.38 28.69 -22.45
CA GLU A 247 -3.21 29.31 -23.09
C GLU A 247 -2.01 28.34 -23.09
N GLN A 248 -1.33 28.25 -24.22
CA GLN A 248 -0.14 27.39 -24.37
C GLN A 248 0.91 27.68 -23.30
N LYS A 249 1.13 28.98 -22.96
CA LYS A 249 2.11 29.40 -21.95
C LYS A 249 1.83 28.82 -20.55
N GLU A 250 0.58 28.62 -20.18
CA GLU A 250 0.18 28.01 -18.91
C GLU A 250 0.62 26.54 -18.87
N LEU A 251 0.42 25.79 -19.95
CA LEU A 251 0.85 24.40 -20.08
C LEU A 251 2.37 24.28 -20.20
N ASP A 252 3.03 25.19 -20.89
CA ASP A 252 4.50 25.21 -20.99
C ASP A 252 5.14 25.50 -19.62
N ALA A 253 4.56 26.39 -18.81
CA ALA A 253 4.99 26.66 -17.44
C ALA A 253 4.77 25.45 -16.51
N ALA A 254 3.71 24.67 -16.75
CA ALA A 254 3.38 23.47 -16.00
C ALA A 254 4.34 22.29 -16.27
N ALA A 255 5.18 22.35 -17.30
CA ALA A 255 6.14 21.29 -17.63
C ALA A 255 7.10 20.93 -16.48
N LYS A 256 7.34 21.86 -15.55
CA LYS A 256 8.19 21.64 -14.35
C LYS A 256 7.65 20.54 -13.44
N TYR A 257 6.34 20.28 -13.42
CA TYR A 257 5.71 19.26 -12.58
C TYR A 257 5.76 17.85 -13.20
N PHE A 258 6.17 17.73 -14.47
CA PHE A 258 6.20 16.46 -15.23
C PHE A 258 7.61 16.04 -15.65
N ARG A 259 8.61 16.57 -14.98
CA ARG A 259 10.04 16.25 -15.20
C ARG A 259 10.52 15.18 -14.22
#